data_69ec054f8f16a9036af91f8cde098ef1
#
_entry.id   69ec054f8f16a9036af91f8cde098ef1
#
_cell.length_a   1.000
_cell.length_b   1.000
_cell.length_c   1.000
_cell.angle_alpha   90.00
_cell.angle_beta   90.00
_cell.angle_gamma   90.00
#
_symmetry.space_group_name_H-M   'P 1'
#
loop_
_entity.id
_entity.type
_entity.pdbx_description
1 polymer ?
#
loop_
_entity_poly.entity_id
_entity_poly.type
_entity_poly.pdbx_seq_one_letter_code
_entity_poly.pdbx_strand_id
1 'polypeptide(L)'
;MQINLDDVKIEPSWKEVLKDEFLSENFARIKENFLKAKSAGVVYPPSGLIFNAFNLTPFHAVKVVILGQDPYHGANQAMGLSFSVPSGVRVPPSLVNIYKEIYADLGIKEPNSGDLTKWAKQGVLLLNSTLSVSAGAANSHAGFGWQGFTDAVIRKISENLQNVVFMLWGNPAKAKAPLIDASKHLILEAAHPSPLARGAFFGCRHFSKANIYLANHGKTPIEWDLNAKI
;
A
#
# COMPACT_ATOMS: atom_id res chain seq x y z
N MET A 1 8.08 6.96 -25.53
CA MET A 1 8.71 8.13 -24.83
C MET A 1 9.79 7.57 -23.90
N GLN A 2 11.03 8.00 -24.03
CA GLN A 2 12.11 7.52 -23.16
C GLN A 2 11.96 8.16 -21.76
N ILE A 3 12.10 7.35 -20.69
CA ILE A 3 12.04 7.82 -19.32
C ILE A 3 13.43 8.30 -18.91
N ASN A 4 13.52 9.54 -18.41
CA ASN A 4 14.70 10.01 -17.72
C ASN A 4 14.52 9.70 -16.21
N LEU A 5 15.43 8.92 -15.64
CA LEU A 5 15.38 8.55 -14.21
C LEU A 5 15.45 9.76 -13.26
N ASP A 6 16.10 10.84 -13.66
CA ASP A 6 16.20 12.06 -12.83
C ASP A 6 14.83 12.74 -12.63
N ASP A 7 13.90 12.52 -13.55
CA ASP A 7 12.53 13.03 -13.46
C ASP A 7 11.65 12.22 -12.51
N VAL A 8 12.05 10.98 -12.17
CA VAL A 8 11.30 10.12 -11.27
C VAL A 8 11.56 10.55 -9.82
N LYS A 9 10.54 11.15 -9.20
CA LYS A 9 10.61 11.65 -7.82
C LYS A 9 10.11 10.57 -6.85
N ILE A 10 11.03 9.69 -6.48
CA ILE A 10 10.82 8.59 -5.53
C ILE A 10 12.03 8.53 -4.57
N GLU A 11 11.85 7.97 -3.39
CA GLU A 11 12.93 7.79 -2.40
C GLU A 11 14.11 7.00 -3.02
N PRO A 12 15.37 7.40 -2.75
CA PRO A 12 16.55 6.91 -3.47
C PRO A 12 16.75 5.39 -3.47
N SER A 13 16.49 4.69 -2.35
CA SER A 13 16.67 3.24 -2.29
C SER A 13 15.67 2.49 -3.19
N TRP A 14 14.45 3.00 -3.32
CA TRP A 14 13.47 2.49 -4.27
C TRP A 14 13.84 2.80 -5.72
N LYS A 15 14.39 3.99 -5.98
CA LYS A 15 14.85 4.35 -7.32
C LYS A 15 15.91 3.39 -7.82
N GLU A 16 16.85 3.00 -6.96
CA GLU A 16 17.92 2.05 -7.28
C GLU A 16 17.33 0.65 -7.57
N VAL A 17 16.53 0.13 -6.67
CA VAL A 17 15.96 -1.23 -6.77
C VAL A 17 15.01 -1.39 -7.95
N LEU A 18 14.26 -0.33 -8.32
CA LEU A 18 13.27 -0.32 -9.40
C LEU A 18 13.78 0.33 -10.69
N LYS A 19 15.08 0.56 -10.83
CA LYS A 19 15.67 1.24 -11.98
C LYS A 19 15.24 0.62 -13.31
N ASP A 20 15.32 -0.70 -13.42
CA ASP A 20 14.97 -1.40 -14.66
C ASP A 20 13.46 -1.30 -14.95
N GLU A 21 12.63 -1.29 -13.92
CA GLU A 21 11.19 -1.12 -14.06
C GLU A 21 10.85 0.28 -14.57
N PHE A 22 11.53 1.32 -14.08
CA PHE A 22 11.32 2.69 -14.57
C PHE A 22 11.77 2.88 -16.01
N LEU A 23 12.76 2.12 -16.47
CA LEU A 23 13.24 2.15 -17.85
C LEU A 23 12.47 1.22 -18.79
N SER A 24 11.53 0.44 -18.28
CA SER A 24 10.74 -0.53 -19.05
C SER A 24 9.71 0.14 -19.98
N GLU A 25 9.36 -0.60 -21.04
CA GLU A 25 8.24 -0.21 -21.92
C GLU A 25 6.90 -0.11 -21.16
N ASN A 26 6.72 -0.97 -20.14
CA ASN A 26 5.53 -0.92 -19.30
C ASN A 26 5.42 0.43 -18.57
N PHE A 27 6.51 0.92 -17.98
CA PHE A 27 6.48 2.19 -17.27
C PHE A 27 6.33 3.39 -18.24
N ALA A 28 6.91 3.32 -19.43
CA ALA A 28 6.67 4.32 -20.47
C ALA A 28 5.19 4.39 -20.85
N ARG A 29 4.52 3.24 -20.99
CA ARG A 29 3.07 3.13 -21.23
C ARG A 29 2.25 3.69 -20.06
N ILE A 30 2.63 3.39 -18.81
CA ILE A 30 2.00 3.96 -17.62
C ILE A 30 2.05 5.49 -17.68
N LYS A 31 3.23 6.06 -17.94
CA LYS A 31 3.43 7.52 -18.02
C LYS A 31 2.56 8.15 -19.12
N GLU A 32 2.53 7.54 -20.31
CA GLU A 32 1.71 8.03 -21.42
C GLU A 32 0.21 8.03 -21.06
N ASN A 33 -0.31 6.92 -20.55
CA ASN A 33 -1.71 6.78 -20.16
C ASN A 33 -2.08 7.74 -19.03
N PHE A 34 -1.19 7.90 -18.04
CA PHE A 34 -1.37 8.84 -16.94
C PHE A 34 -1.45 10.30 -17.43
N LEU A 35 -0.56 10.71 -18.35
CA LEU A 35 -0.58 12.06 -18.93
C LEU A 35 -1.84 12.30 -19.75
N LYS A 36 -2.30 11.32 -20.55
CA LYS A 36 -3.58 11.37 -21.28
C LYS A 36 -4.75 11.54 -20.31
N ALA A 37 -4.80 10.75 -19.23
CA ALA A 37 -5.86 10.87 -18.23
C ALA A 37 -5.86 12.25 -17.56
N LYS A 38 -4.68 12.80 -17.23
CA LYS A 38 -4.55 14.14 -16.64
C LYS A 38 -5.01 15.26 -17.60
N SER A 39 -4.78 15.11 -18.90
CA SER A 39 -5.26 16.10 -19.88
C SER A 39 -6.77 16.03 -20.09
N ALA A 40 -7.39 14.87 -19.80
CA ALA A 40 -8.83 14.65 -19.92
C ALA A 40 -9.62 15.03 -18.66
N GLY A 41 -8.96 15.09 -17.49
CA GLY A 41 -9.65 15.40 -16.24
C GLY A 41 -8.78 15.29 -14.98
N VAL A 42 -9.45 15.27 -13.83
CA VAL A 42 -8.78 15.16 -12.54
C VAL A 42 -8.37 13.71 -12.26
N VAL A 43 -7.12 13.53 -11.86
CA VAL A 43 -6.55 12.22 -11.50
C VAL A 43 -6.09 12.26 -10.03
N TYR A 44 -6.37 11.21 -9.29
CA TYR A 44 -5.94 11.02 -7.91
C TYR A 44 -4.94 9.86 -7.77
N PRO A 45 -4.06 9.92 -6.74
CA PRO A 45 -3.76 11.08 -5.91
C PRO A 45 -3.10 12.22 -6.73
N PRO A 46 -2.91 13.42 -6.16
CA PRO A 46 -2.08 14.47 -6.78
C PRO A 46 -0.73 13.90 -7.21
N SER A 47 -0.20 14.36 -8.36
CA SER A 47 0.99 13.75 -8.99
C SER A 47 2.19 13.60 -8.06
N GLY A 48 2.40 14.56 -7.14
CA GLY A 48 3.47 14.50 -6.14
C GLY A 48 3.28 13.42 -5.07
N LEU A 49 2.09 12.82 -4.97
CA LEU A 49 1.76 11.79 -3.98
C LEU A 49 1.63 10.38 -4.57
N ILE A 50 1.83 10.18 -5.87
CA ILE A 50 1.72 8.85 -6.50
C ILE A 50 2.67 7.84 -5.85
N PHE A 51 3.89 8.26 -5.52
CA PHE A 51 4.90 7.43 -4.86
C PHE A 51 5.01 7.69 -3.34
N ASN A 52 3.98 8.22 -2.70
CA ASN A 52 4.04 8.59 -1.30
C ASN A 52 4.30 7.39 -0.36
N ALA A 53 3.74 6.21 -0.66
CA ALA A 53 4.03 4.98 0.09
C ALA A 53 5.53 4.65 0.09
N PHE A 54 6.19 4.80 -1.04
CA PHE A 54 7.63 4.58 -1.20
C PHE A 54 8.46 5.67 -0.51
N ASN A 55 8.02 6.93 -0.60
CA ASN A 55 8.73 8.06 0.00
C ASN A 55 8.70 8.05 1.54
N LEU A 56 7.65 7.49 2.13
CA LEU A 56 7.50 7.37 3.57
C LEU A 56 8.09 6.08 4.15
N THR A 57 8.25 5.05 3.30
CA THR A 57 8.78 3.75 3.69
C THR A 57 9.95 3.38 2.77
N PRO A 58 11.20 3.78 3.09
CA PRO A 58 12.38 3.39 2.33
C PRO A 58 12.49 1.87 2.15
N PHE A 59 13.10 1.40 1.05
CA PHE A 59 13.14 -0.02 0.69
C PHE A 59 13.63 -0.91 1.83
N HIS A 60 14.77 -0.56 2.41
CA HIS A 60 15.39 -1.34 3.49
C HIS A 60 14.65 -1.24 4.84
N ALA A 61 13.75 -0.30 4.97
CA ALA A 61 12.91 -0.12 6.16
C ALA A 61 11.63 -0.94 6.13
N VAL A 62 11.29 -1.59 5.00
CA VAL A 62 10.05 -2.36 4.87
C VAL A 62 10.02 -3.53 5.84
N LYS A 63 9.02 -3.55 6.70
CA LYS A 63 8.73 -4.62 7.67
C LYS A 63 7.39 -5.31 7.40
N VAL A 64 6.39 -4.53 6.96
CA VAL A 64 5.05 -5.02 6.64
C VAL A 64 4.63 -4.43 5.29
N VAL A 65 3.98 -5.22 4.45
CA VAL A 65 3.30 -4.76 3.24
C VAL A 65 1.81 -4.98 3.41
N ILE A 66 1.02 -3.92 3.27
CA ILE A 66 -0.45 -4.00 3.21
C ILE A 66 -0.87 -3.62 1.80
N LEU A 67 -1.44 -4.59 1.06
CA LEU A 67 -1.78 -4.39 -0.33
C LEU A 67 -3.24 -3.96 -0.48
N GLY A 68 -3.45 -2.72 -0.98
CA GLY A 68 -4.73 -2.20 -1.41
C GLY A 68 -4.97 -2.42 -2.91
N GLN A 69 -6.11 -1.97 -3.41
CA GLN A 69 -6.51 -2.15 -4.81
C GLN A 69 -6.16 -0.92 -5.66
N ASP A 70 -6.89 0.15 -5.54
CA ASP A 70 -6.69 1.43 -6.22
C ASP A 70 -6.90 2.60 -5.24
N PRO A 71 -6.46 3.82 -5.58
CA PRO A 71 -6.67 4.97 -4.73
C PRO A 71 -8.16 5.32 -4.61
N TYR A 72 -8.54 5.99 -3.53
CA TYR A 72 -9.86 6.59 -3.42
C TYR A 72 -10.07 7.59 -4.56
N HIS A 73 -11.23 7.52 -5.21
CA HIS A 73 -11.58 8.37 -6.36
C HIS A 73 -12.37 9.63 -5.99
N GLY A 74 -12.69 9.83 -4.72
CA GLY A 74 -13.32 11.05 -4.20
C GLY A 74 -12.31 12.18 -3.99
N ALA A 75 -12.79 13.42 -4.06
CA ALA A 75 -11.95 14.59 -3.84
C ALA A 75 -11.31 14.57 -2.44
N ASN A 76 -10.04 14.94 -2.36
CA ASN A 76 -9.26 15.07 -1.13
C ASN A 76 -9.10 13.78 -0.30
N GLN A 77 -9.36 12.59 -0.88
CA GLN A 77 -9.24 11.32 -0.16
C GLN A 77 -7.90 10.62 -0.39
N ALA A 78 -7.48 10.48 -1.64
CA ALA A 78 -6.26 9.76 -1.98
C ALA A 78 -5.02 10.56 -1.61
N MET A 79 -4.11 9.94 -0.87
CA MET A 79 -2.84 10.52 -0.44
C MET A 79 -1.62 9.65 -0.78
N GLY A 80 -1.80 8.67 -1.69
CA GLY A 80 -0.73 7.77 -2.13
C GLY A 80 -0.36 6.68 -1.13
N LEU A 81 -1.23 6.41 -0.16
CA LEU A 81 -1.15 5.32 0.80
C LEU A 81 -2.44 4.49 0.72
N SER A 82 -2.34 3.17 0.62
CA SER A 82 -3.51 2.30 0.62
C SER A 82 -4.31 2.44 1.91
N PHE A 83 -5.64 2.44 1.81
CA PHE A 83 -6.61 2.59 2.90
C PHE A 83 -6.58 3.94 3.64
N SER A 84 -5.56 4.78 3.44
CA SER A 84 -5.36 6.04 4.16
C SER A 84 -6.08 7.20 3.50
N VAL A 85 -6.57 8.13 4.32
CA VAL A 85 -7.07 9.45 3.92
C VAL A 85 -6.41 10.54 4.78
N PRO A 86 -6.27 11.78 4.29
CA PRO A 86 -5.71 12.87 5.08
C PRO A 86 -6.49 13.12 6.37
N SER A 87 -5.80 13.66 7.39
CA SER A 87 -6.44 14.10 8.63
C SER A 87 -7.58 15.08 8.34
N GLY A 88 -8.70 14.93 9.06
CA GLY A 88 -9.91 15.74 8.86
C GLY A 88 -10.85 15.23 7.76
N VAL A 89 -10.43 14.26 6.95
CA VAL A 89 -11.31 13.57 6.01
C VAL A 89 -12.03 12.43 6.73
N ARG A 90 -13.32 12.23 6.40
CA ARG A 90 -14.11 11.13 6.97
C ARG A 90 -13.44 9.79 6.73
N VAL A 91 -13.26 9.02 7.81
CA VAL A 91 -12.65 7.68 7.75
C VAL A 91 -13.48 6.76 6.85
N PRO A 92 -12.89 6.16 5.80
CA PRO A 92 -13.59 5.28 4.88
C PRO A 92 -14.06 3.96 5.55
N PRO A 93 -15.15 3.35 5.07
CA PRO A 93 -15.72 2.15 5.71
C PRO A 93 -14.76 0.97 5.84
N SER A 94 -13.87 0.74 4.88
CA SER A 94 -12.85 -0.32 4.97
C SER A 94 -11.87 -0.03 6.10
N LEU A 95 -11.45 1.24 6.28
CA LEU A 95 -10.53 1.62 7.35
C LEU A 95 -11.20 1.56 8.73
N VAL A 96 -12.50 1.88 8.83
CA VAL A 96 -13.28 1.66 10.05
C VAL A 96 -13.25 0.18 10.45
N ASN A 97 -13.41 -0.74 9.49
CA ASN A 97 -13.33 -2.18 9.77
C ASN A 97 -11.91 -2.63 10.16
N ILE A 98 -10.87 -2.05 9.57
CA ILE A 98 -9.48 -2.27 10.00
C ILE A 98 -9.31 -1.85 11.46
N TYR A 99 -9.79 -0.68 11.86
CA TYR A 99 -9.71 -0.22 13.24
C TYR A 99 -10.48 -1.10 14.23
N LYS A 100 -11.68 -1.57 13.84
CA LYS A 100 -12.44 -2.55 14.66
C LYS A 100 -11.68 -3.86 14.87
N GLU A 101 -11.01 -4.35 13.84
CA GLU A 101 -10.17 -5.54 13.95
C GLU A 101 -8.96 -5.29 14.84
N ILE A 102 -8.30 -4.13 14.74
CA ILE A 102 -7.21 -3.72 15.64
C ILE A 102 -7.69 -3.67 17.10
N TYR A 103 -8.88 -3.14 17.34
CA TYR A 103 -9.46 -3.13 18.67
C TYR A 103 -9.73 -4.53 19.20
N ALA A 104 -10.29 -5.42 18.37
CA ALA A 104 -10.57 -6.81 18.77
C ALA A 104 -9.29 -7.63 18.98
N ASP A 105 -8.22 -7.35 18.22
CA ASP A 105 -6.96 -8.09 18.26
C ASP A 105 -6.02 -7.58 19.38
N LEU A 106 -5.94 -6.26 19.57
CA LEU A 106 -4.92 -5.61 20.41
C LEU A 106 -5.50 -4.73 21.53
N GLY A 107 -6.82 -4.52 21.58
CA GLY A 107 -7.45 -3.61 22.56
C GLY A 107 -7.23 -2.12 22.28
N ILE A 108 -6.67 -1.75 21.13
CA ILE A 108 -6.36 -0.37 20.77
C ILE A 108 -7.63 0.33 20.32
N LYS A 109 -7.96 1.47 20.95
CA LYS A 109 -9.16 2.25 20.62
C LYS A 109 -9.08 2.86 19.22
N GLU A 110 -10.23 2.91 18.54
CA GLU A 110 -10.33 3.53 17.23
C GLU A 110 -9.85 4.99 17.25
N PRO A 111 -8.94 5.39 16.34
CA PRO A 111 -8.50 6.77 16.26
C PRO A 111 -9.54 7.64 15.53
N ASN A 112 -9.49 8.95 15.80
CA ASN A 112 -10.34 9.94 15.12
C ASN A 112 -9.80 10.36 13.73
N SER A 113 -8.69 9.81 13.30
CA SER A 113 -8.02 10.14 12.03
C SER A 113 -7.93 8.92 11.12
N GLY A 114 -8.05 9.15 9.81
CA GLY A 114 -7.78 8.14 8.78
C GLY A 114 -6.37 8.22 8.20
N ASP A 115 -5.49 9.04 8.78
CA ASP A 115 -4.12 9.23 8.29
C ASP A 115 -3.19 8.13 8.86
N LEU A 116 -2.73 7.25 7.98
CA LEU A 116 -1.85 6.12 8.30
C LEU A 116 -0.35 6.43 8.11
N THR A 117 0.02 7.70 7.93
CA THR A 117 1.42 8.14 7.77
C THR A 117 2.33 7.61 8.88
N LYS A 118 1.81 7.51 10.12
CA LYS A 118 2.55 6.97 11.26
C LYS A 118 2.93 5.51 11.07
N TRP A 119 2.08 4.68 10.48
CA TRP A 119 2.41 3.30 10.14
C TRP A 119 3.47 3.24 9.04
N ALA A 120 3.30 4.04 7.97
CA ALA A 120 4.25 4.10 6.87
C ALA A 120 5.67 4.43 7.34
N LYS A 121 5.83 5.43 8.22
CA LYS A 121 7.12 5.83 8.80
C LYS A 121 7.78 4.76 9.67
N GLN A 122 7.04 3.77 10.13
CA GLN A 122 7.57 2.65 10.91
C GLN A 122 7.98 1.44 10.05
N GLY A 123 7.79 1.50 8.72
CA GLY A 123 8.13 0.43 7.81
C GLY A 123 6.90 -0.37 7.31
N VAL A 124 5.69 0.18 7.40
CA VAL A 124 4.50 -0.40 6.79
C VAL A 124 4.32 0.19 5.38
N LEU A 125 4.68 -0.56 4.35
CA LEU A 125 4.43 -0.17 2.97
C LEU A 125 2.94 -0.32 2.64
N LEU A 126 2.23 0.80 2.62
CA LEU A 126 0.80 0.89 2.29
C LEU A 126 0.65 1.03 0.77
N LEU A 127 0.74 -0.10 0.05
CA LEU A 127 0.83 -0.14 -1.41
C LEU A 127 -0.53 -0.45 -2.04
N ASN A 128 -0.96 0.35 -3.01
CA ASN A 128 -2.05 -0.03 -3.91
C ASN A 128 -1.53 -0.80 -5.14
N SER A 129 -2.29 -1.74 -5.66
CA SER A 129 -1.96 -2.44 -6.91
C SER A 129 -1.98 -1.52 -8.12
N THR A 130 -2.85 -0.50 -8.11
CA THR A 130 -2.93 0.58 -9.11
C THR A 130 -2.68 1.90 -8.40
N LEU A 131 -1.71 2.71 -8.87
CA LEU A 131 -1.25 3.90 -8.13
C LEU A 131 -1.97 5.19 -8.50
N SER A 132 -2.87 5.16 -9.48
CA SER A 132 -3.66 6.33 -9.89
C SER A 132 -5.07 5.94 -10.32
N VAL A 133 -5.99 6.91 -10.28
CA VAL A 133 -7.40 6.72 -10.64
C VAL A 133 -7.98 8.04 -11.14
N SER A 134 -8.93 8.02 -12.09
CA SER A 134 -9.69 9.21 -12.48
C SER A 134 -10.73 9.57 -11.42
N ALA A 135 -10.96 10.87 -11.23
CA ALA A 135 -11.97 11.36 -10.29
C ALA A 135 -13.34 10.74 -10.56
N GLY A 136 -14.00 10.25 -9.52
CA GLY A 136 -15.33 9.64 -9.58
C GLY A 136 -15.42 8.26 -10.24
N ALA A 137 -14.31 7.69 -10.76
CA ALA A 137 -14.32 6.47 -11.55
C ALA A 137 -13.39 5.40 -10.97
N ALA A 138 -13.87 4.63 -10.00
CA ALA A 138 -13.11 3.52 -9.40
C ALA A 138 -12.57 2.58 -10.49
N ASN A 139 -11.35 2.06 -10.27
CA ASN A 139 -10.68 1.10 -11.15
C ASN A 139 -10.40 1.59 -12.59
N SER A 140 -10.56 2.89 -12.89
CA SER A 140 -10.43 3.45 -14.24
C SER A 140 -9.03 3.31 -14.85
N HIS A 141 -7.99 3.15 -14.03
CA HIS A 141 -6.61 3.00 -14.48
C HIS A 141 -6.07 1.56 -14.39
N ALA A 142 -6.94 0.56 -14.24
CA ALA A 142 -6.53 -0.86 -14.15
C ALA A 142 -5.72 -1.33 -15.37
N GLY A 143 -6.04 -0.82 -16.56
CA GLY A 143 -5.36 -1.14 -17.83
C GLY A 143 -4.06 -0.35 -18.10
N PHE A 144 -3.63 0.55 -17.21
CA PHE A 144 -2.48 1.43 -17.47
C PHE A 144 -1.13 0.70 -17.38
N GLY A 145 -1.07 -0.45 -16.70
CA GLY A 145 0.17 -1.21 -16.50
C GLY A 145 0.69 -1.13 -15.05
N TRP A 146 0.00 -0.41 -14.15
CA TRP A 146 0.40 -0.28 -12.76
C TRP A 146 0.58 -1.61 -12.05
N GLN A 147 -0.29 -2.59 -12.31
CA GLN A 147 -0.21 -3.90 -11.67
C GLN A 147 1.11 -4.63 -11.98
N GLY A 148 1.61 -4.53 -13.23
CA GLY A 148 2.93 -5.07 -13.59
C GLY A 148 4.05 -4.42 -12.79
N PHE A 149 4.00 -3.09 -12.64
CA PHE A 149 4.97 -2.33 -11.84
C PHE A 149 4.91 -2.71 -10.34
N THR A 150 3.72 -2.77 -9.75
CA THR A 150 3.58 -3.12 -8.33
C THR A 150 3.85 -4.60 -8.04
N ASP A 151 3.62 -5.49 -9.01
CA ASP A 151 4.04 -6.89 -8.93
C ASP A 151 5.58 -7.00 -8.90
N ALA A 152 6.29 -6.18 -9.68
CA ALA A 152 7.74 -6.09 -9.60
C ALA A 152 8.21 -5.55 -8.24
N VAL A 153 7.53 -4.57 -7.66
CA VAL A 153 7.80 -4.09 -6.29
C VAL A 153 7.72 -5.24 -5.28
N ILE A 154 6.64 -6.05 -5.33
CA ILE A 154 6.46 -7.21 -4.44
C ILE A 154 7.59 -8.22 -4.62
N ARG A 155 7.97 -8.56 -5.87
CA ARG A 155 9.09 -9.45 -6.15
C ARG A 155 10.40 -8.91 -5.61
N LYS A 156 10.73 -7.63 -5.83
CA LYS A 156 11.96 -7.02 -5.33
C LYS A 156 12.04 -7.06 -3.80
N ILE A 157 10.95 -6.84 -3.09
CA ILE A 157 10.88 -7.01 -1.63
C ILE A 157 11.16 -8.48 -1.28
N SER A 158 10.46 -9.41 -1.92
CA SER A 158 10.59 -10.85 -1.65
C SER A 158 11.98 -11.40 -1.94
N GLU A 159 12.64 -10.92 -2.99
CA GLU A 159 13.97 -11.37 -3.40
C GLU A 159 15.08 -10.82 -2.47
N ASN A 160 14.99 -9.55 -2.10
CA ASN A 160 16.11 -8.80 -1.52
C ASN A 160 15.99 -8.53 -0.01
N LEU A 161 14.81 -8.71 0.58
CA LEU A 161 14.61 -8.54 2.02
C LEU A 161 14.37 -9.89 2.70
N GLN A 162 14.39 -9.87 4.03
CA GLN A 162 14.11 -11.03 4.87
C GLN A 162 13.07 -10.66 5.92
N ASN A 163 12.26 -11.65 6.31
CA ASN A 163 11.34 -11.53 7.44
C ASN A 163 10.39 -10.32 7.30
N VAL A 164 9.79 -10.16 6.12
CA VAL A 164 8.74 -9.18 5.86
C VAL A 164 7.37 -9.86 6.02
N VAL A 165 6.38 -9.15 6.55
CA VAL A 165 5.00 -9.62 6.65
C VAL A 165 4.18 -9.05 5.49
N PHE A 166 3.52 -9.91 4.73
CA PHE A 166 2.59 -9.50 3.67
C PHE A 166 1.16 -9.75 4.12
N MET A 167 0.37 -8.69 4.25
CA MET A 167 -1.05 -8.73 4.55
C MET A 167 -1.86 -8.60 3.27
N LEU A 168 -2.42 -9.71 2.80
CA LEU A 168 -3.14 -9.84 1.54
C LEU A 168 -4.64 -9.96 1.81
N TRP A 169 -5.37 -8.86 1.62
CA TRP A 169 -6.78 -8.77 1.95
C TRP A 169 -7.67 -8.75 0.71
N GLY A 170 -8.50 -9.79 0.56
CA GLY A 170 -9.38 -10.01 -0.58
C GLY A 170 -8.70 -10.74 -1.74
N ASN A 171 -9.49 -11.27 -2.66
CA ASN A 171 -8.99 -12.15 -3.73
C ASN A 171 -7.93 -11.49 -4.64
N PRO A 172 -8.05 -10.21 -5.06
CA PRO A 172 -7.02 -9.59 -5.88
C PRO A 172 -5.66 -9.50 -5.19
N ALA A 173 -5.63 -9.23 -3.87
CA ALA A 173 -4.39 -9.20 -3.10
C ALA A 173 -3.84 -10.62 -2.88
N LYS A 174 -4.68 -11.60 -2.53
CA LYS A 174 -4.29 -13.01 -2.37
C LYS A 174 -3.68 -13.60 -3.64
N ALA A 175 -4.16 -13.20 -4.81
CA ALA A 175 -3.60 -13.62 -6.09
C ALA A 175 -2.11 -13.21 -6.29
N LYS A 176 -1.58 -12.32 -5.42
CA LYS A 176 -0.17 -11.92 -5.43
C LYS A 176 0.73 -12.83 -4.55
N ALA A 177 0.16 -13.75 -3.76
CA ALA A 177 0.93 -14.67 -2.93
C ALA A 177 2.01 -15.46 -3.71
N PRO A 178 1.80 -15.92 -4.96
CA PRO A 178 2.84 -16.60 -5.74
C PRO A 178 4.08 -15.75 -6.07
N LEU A 179 4.02 -14.43 -5.87
CA LEU A 179 5.16 -13.52 -6.07
C LEU A 179 6.08 -13.46 -4.84
N ILE A 180 5.70 -14.10 -3.74
CA ILE A 180 6.32 -13.96 -2.42
C ILE A 180 6.93 -15.31 -2.03
N ASP A 181 8.19 -15.31 -1.65
CA ASP A 181 8.87 -16.49 -1.10
C ASP A 181 8.44 -16.73 0.35
N ALA A 182 7.52 -17.66 0.55
CA ALA A 182 6.97 -18.02 1.86
C ALA A 182 8.02 -18.66 2.81
N SER A 183 9.18 -19.09 2.31
CA SER A 183 10.29 -19.56 3.15
C SER A 183 11.04 -18.43 3.84
N LYS A 184 10.95 -17.20 3.32
CA LYS A 184 11.63 -16.00 3.82
C LYS A 184 10.68 -15.03 4.52
N HIS A 185 9.39 -15.07 4.22
CA HIS A 185 8.41 -14.07 4.60
C HIS A 185 7.15 -14.69 5.20
N LEU A 186 6.43 -13.91 6.00
CA LEU A 186 5.11 -14.30 6.51
C LEU A 186 4.02 -13.76 5.58
N ILE A 187 3.18 -14.66 5.06
CA ILE A 187 2.00 -14.29 4.28
C ILE A 187 0.75 -14.48 5.15
N LEU A 188 -0.01 -13.40 5.34
CA LEU A 188 -1.27 -13.38 6.09
C LEU A 188 -2.42 -13.05 5.14
N GLU A 189 -3.33 -13.99 4.96
CA GLU A 189 -4.48 -13.85 4.07
C GLU A 189 -5.78 -13.69 4.84
N ALA A 190 -6.63 -12.74 4.42
CA ALA A 190 -7.98 -12.55 4.94
C ALA A 190 -8.95 -12.11 3.83
N ALA A 191 -10.25 -12.05 4.15
CA ALA A 191 -11.21 -11.34 3.31
C ALA A 191 -10.88 -9.84 3.25
N HIS A 192 -11.42 -9.12 2.26
CA HIS A 192 -11.24 -7.67 2.18
C HIS A 192 -11.96 -6.96 3.34
N PRO A 193 -11.41 -5.88 3.93
CA PRO A 193 -12.04 -5.15 5.03
C PRO A 193 -13.29 -4.36 4.64
N SER A 194 -13.66 -4.34 3.36
CA SER A 194 -14.89 -3.69 2.89
C SER A 194 -16.13 -4.27 3.56
N PRO A 195 -17.17 -3.45 3.86
CA PRO A 195 -18.47 -3.93 4.32
C PRO A 195 -19.11 -4.97 3.38
N LEU A 196 -18.76 -4.96 2.10
CA LEU A 196 -19.22 -5.95 1.11
C LEU A 196 -18.77 -7.38 1.44
N ALA A 197 -17.70 -7.56 2.21
CA ALA A 197 -17.25 -8.87 2.69
C ALA A 197 -18.07 -9.41 3.87
N ARG A 198 -19.13 -8.71 4.29
CA ARG A 198 -20.10 -9.14 5.31
C ARG A 198 -19.44 -9.65 6.61
N GLY A 199 -18.37 -8.97 7.04
CA GLY A 199 -17.68 -9.29 8.28
C GLY A 199 -16.65 -10.42 8.22
N ALA A 200 -16.42 -11.04 7.06
CA ALA A 200 -15.44 -12.13 6.92
C ALA A 200 -13.98 -11.72 7.13
N PHE A 201 -13.72 -10.41 7.28
CA PHE A 201 -12.40 -9.87 7.63
C PHE A 201 -12.09 -10.01 9.13
N PHE A 202 -13.13 -9.92 10.00
CA PHE A 202 -12.94 -9.90 11.45
C PHE A 202 -12.43 -11.23 11.99
N GLY A 203 -11.60 -11.14 13.03
CA GLY A 203 -10.95 -12.27 13.66
C GLY A 203 -9.70 -12.79 12.94
N CYS A 204 -9.22 -12.09 11.92
CA CYS A 204 -7.99 -12.46 11.19
C CYS A 204 -6.73 -12.32 12.07
N ARG A 205 -6.72 -11.39 13.03
CA ARG A 205 -5.63 -11.14 14.00
C ARG A 205 -4.28 -10.88 13.32
N HIS A 206 -4.29 -10.18 12.21
CA HIS A 206 -3.07 -9.94 11.44
C HIS A 206 -2.11 -9.00 12.14
N PHE A 207 -2.60 -8.08 12.98
CA PHE A 207 -1.78 -7.07 13.65
C PHE A 207 -0.93 -7.67 14.76
N SER A 208 -1.51 -8.51 15.63
CA SER A 208 -0.77 -9.25 16.63
C SER A 208 0.18 -10.28 16.01
N LYS A 209 -0.28 -11.05 15.00
CA LYS A 209 0.55 -12.03 14.29
C LYS A 209 1.77 -11.38 13.64
N ALA A 210 1.59 -10.20 12.99
CA ALA A 210 2.70 -9.46 12.40
C ALA A 210 3.73 -9.05 13.47
N ASN A 211 3.28 -8.49 14.58
CA ASN A 211 4.17 -8.04 15.65
C ASN A 211 4.92 -9.20 16.32
N ILE A 212 4.25 -10.33 16.55
CA ILE A 212 4.89 -11.56 17.07
C ILE A 212 5.96 -12.04 16.08
N TYR A 213 5.64 -12.09 14.77
CA TYR A 213 6.60 -12.51 13.76
C TYR A 213 7.81 -11.58 13.69
N LEU A 214 7.59 -10.26 13.66
CA LEU A 214 8.68 -9.28 13.65
C LEU A 214 9.58 -9.40 14.87
N ALA A 215 9.01 -9.49 16.07
CA ALA A 215 9.76 -9.66 17.31
C ALA A 215 10.61 -10.95 17.32
N ASN A 216 10.04 -12.07 16.88
CA ASN A 216 10.73 -13.35 16.80
C ASN A 216 11.91 -13.35 15.81
N HIS A 217 11.95 -12.38 14.90
CA HIS A 217 13.04 -12.20 13.92
C HIS A 217 13.91 -10.97 14.20
N GLY A 218 13.88 -10.46 15.45
CA GLY A 218 14.74 -9.34 15.87
C GLY A 218 14.38 -7.98 15.26
N LYS A 219 13.16 -7.85 14.69
CA LYS A 219 12.66 -6.58 14.16
C LYS A 219 11.75 -5.89 15.17
N THR A 220 11.83 -4.57 15.25
CA THR A 220 10.92 -3.78 16.09
C THR A 220 9.47 -3.96 15.63
N PRO A 221 8.53 -4.36 16.49
CA PRO A 221 7.11 -4.39 16.20
C PRO A 221 6.56 -3.05 15.74
N ILE A 222 5.41 -3.08 15.07
CA ILE A 222 4.70 -1.88 14.64
C ILE A 222 3.82 -1.37 15.78
N GLU A 223 3.93 -0.08 16.09
CA GLU A 223 2.97 0.61 16.95
C GLU A 223 1.71 0.92 16.11
N TRP A 224 0.70 0.08 16.28
CA TRP A 224 -0.56 0.20 15.55
C TRP A 224 -1.46 1.31 16.11
N ASP A 225 -1.23 1.77 17.35
CA ASP A 225 -1.98 2.89 17.93
C ASP A 225 -1.57 4.22 17.31
N LEU A 226 -2.45 4.78 16.49
CA LEU A 226 -2.27 6.10 15.89
C LEU A 226 -2.35 7.24 16.91
N ASN A 227 -2.97 7.00 18.09
CA ASN A 227 -3.10 8.00 19.16
C ASN A 227 -1.86 8.02 20.08
N ALA A 228 -1.04 6.95 20.11
CA ALA A 228 0.18 6.92 20.91
C ALA A 228 1.13 8.06 20.48
N LYS A 229 1.82 8.68 21.43
CA LYS A 229 2.92 9.60 21.12
C LYS A 229 4.16 8.76 20.77
N ILE A 230 4.76 9.00 19.62
CA ILE A 230 6.08 8.45 19.25
C ILE A 230 7.13 9.47 19.65
#